data_41f3fedd9a2cefa9480dd8de9aae3779
#
_entry.id   41f3fedd9a2cefa9480dd8de9aae3779
#
_cell.length_a   1.000
_cell.length_b   1.000
_cell.length_c   1.000
_cell.angle_alpha   90.00
_cell.angle_beta   90.00
_cell.angle_gamma   90.00
#
_symmetry.space_group_name_H-M   'P 1'
#
loop_
_entity.id
_entity.type
_entity.pdbx_description
1 polymer ?
#
loop_
_entity_poly.entity_id
_entity_poly.type
_entity_poly.pdbx_seq_one_letter_code
_entity_poly.pdbx_strand_id
1 'polypeptide(L)'
;MNRFSKRIRSEKVYEYPGDMKTDKQSKIMFGGNINKKTKVSNEEEVEDEPGIDFSKLFRRGSPDDNSYITDNNIYFNDDITMETINKLNKQLRSLDAKLTTMANNLNIDAPAIRLHITSNGGSVLAAFRAINCMKSLRCQIHTIVDGYAASAATMISVCGNKRYINKYSNMLIHELRSATSWSRMSEIEDEVENMKKIMDQIKDIYIEHTNLSRSELNKLLKRDIDWDVEKCIQSGLVDSVTP
;
A
#
# COMPACT_ATOMS: atom_id res chain seq x y z
N MET A 1 1.22 -68.62 -30.00
CA MET A 1 2.65 -68.29 -29.80
C MET A 1 2.81 -66.85 -30.13
N ASN A 2 2.82 -65.98 -29.15
CA ASN A 2 3.32 -64.60 -29.33
C ASN A 2 3.75 -64.06 -27.98
N ARG A 3 5.05 -63.84 -27.87
CA ARG A 3 5.72 -63.27 -26.71
C ARG A 3 5.59 -61.76 -26.76
N PHE A 4 4.90 -61.14 -25.77
CA PHE A 4 5.01 -59.71 -25.54
C PHE A 4 6.10 -59.42 -24.53
N SER A 5 7.15 -58.85 -24.98
CA SER A 5 8.27 -58.34 -24.17
C SER A 5 7.84 -57.06 -23.48
N LYS A 6 7.81 -57.07 -22.14
CA LYS A 6 7.63 -55.86 -21.29
C LYS A 6 8.93 -55.06 -21.29
N ARG A 7 8.90 -53.84 -21.85
CA ARG A 7 9.93 -52.84 -21.62
C ARG A 7 9.55 -52.00 -20.42
N ILE A 8 10.25 -52.21 -19.34
CA ILE A 8 10.17 -51.35 -18.13
C ILE A 8 10.95 -50.07 -18.46
N ARG A 9 10.26 -48.93 -18.48
CA ARG A 9 10.90 -47.62 -18.48
C ARG A 9 11.22 -47.26 -17.05
N SER A 10 12.50 -47.03 -16.79
CA SER A 10 13.02 -46.49 -15.52
C SER A 10 12.50 -45.10 -15.26
N GLU A 11 11.78 -44.93 -14.17
CA GLU A 11 11.43 -43.63 -13.60
C GLU A 11 12.72 -42.97 -13.09
N LYS A 12 12.99 -41.77 -13.61
CA LYS A 12 14.00 -40.88 -13.04
C LYS A 12 13.41 -40.23 -11.80
N VAL A 13 13.85 -40.69 -10.66
CA VAL A 13 13.62 -39.99 -9.39
C VAL A 13 14.48 -38.74 -9.38
N TYR A 14 13.84 -37.57 -9.35
CA TYR A 14 14.54 -36.31 -9.07
C TYR A 14 14.71 -36.18 -7.56
N GLU A 15 15.94 -36.37 -7.11
CA GLU A 15 16.34 -36.01 -5.74
C GLU A 15 16.45 -34.48 -5.63
N TYR A 16 15.69 -33.92 -4.69
CA TYR A 16 15.89 -32.54 -4.26
C TYR A 16 17.09 -32.45 -3.34
N PRO A 17 17.98 -31.48 -3.50
CA PRO A 17 19.11 -31.29 -2.59
C PRO A 17 18.61 -30.87 -1.21
N GLY A 18 19.22 -31.54 -0.25
CA GLY A 18 18.89 -31.63 1.14
C GLY A 18 18.77 -30.34 1.94
N ASP A 19 18.13 -30.56 3.02
CA ASP A 19 18.03 -29.85 4.29
C ASP A 19 19.09 -28.76 4.55
N MET A 20 18.64 -27.50 4.58
CA MET A 20 19.35 -26.44 5.29
C MET A 20 19.17 -26.63 6.79
N LYS A 21 20.16 -27.19 7.45
CA LYS A 21 20.29 -27.21 8.90
C LYS A 21 20.36 -25.76 9.40
N THR A 22 19.43 -25.45 10.29
CA THR A 22 19.47 -24.22 11.10
C THR A 22 20.68 -24.30 12.04
N ASP A 23 21.69 -23.50 11.75
CA ASP A 23 22.82 -23.29 12.63
C ASP A 23 22.46 -22.24 13.68
N LYS A 24 22.26 -22.74 14.91
CA LYS A 24 22.24 -21.94 16.13
C LYS A 24 23.68 -21.65 16.48
N GLN A 25 24.05 -20.42 16.59
CA GLN A 25 25.02 -19.81 17.51
C GLN A 25 25.93 -18.78 16.84
N SER A 26 25.67 -17.53 17.16
CA SER A 26 26.76 -16.61 17.48
C SER A 26 26.25 -15.56 18.48
N LYS A 27 26.38 -15.95 19.76
CA LYS A 27 26.41 -14.97 20.85
C LYS A 27 27.76 -14.25 20.79
N ILE A 28 27.74 -12.97 20.48
CA ILE A 28 28.89 -12.11 20.83
C ILE A 28 28.53 -11.42 22.14
N MET A 29 29.21 -11.87 23.17
CA MET A 29 29.26 -11.22 24.47
C MET A 29 30.22 -10.03 24.39
N PHE A 30 29.77 -8.85 24.74
CA PHE A 30 30.65 -7.82 25.31
C PHE A 30 30.22 -7.57 26.74
N GLY A 31 31.00 -8.09 27.65
CA GLY A 31 30.94 -7.81 29.07
C GLY A 31 31.66 -6.51 29.38
N GLY A 32 31.07 -5.72 30.21
CA GLY A 32 31.65 -4.53 30.82
C GLY A 32 30.94 -4.20 32.11
N ASN A 33 31.34 -4.89 33.16
CA ASN A 33 30.85 -4.72 34.53
C ASN A 33 31.62 -3.58 35.20
N ILE A 34 31.00 -2.50 35.59
CA ILE A 34 31.57 -1.57 36.55
C ILE A 34 30.52 -1.24 37.61
N ASN A 35 30.57 -1.98 38.71
CA ASN A 35 29.98 -1.62 39.97
C ASN A 35 30.75 -0.45 40.60
N LYS A 36 30.07 0.66 40.89
CA LYS A 36 30.44 1.51 42.02
C LYS A 36 29.18 2.01 42.73
N LYS A 37 28.92 1.43 43.90
CA LYS A 37 28.02 1.98 44.89
C LYS A 37 28.64 3.23 45.46
N THR A 38 27.88 4.34 45.43
CA THR A 38 28.10 5.44 46.35
C THR A 38 26.74 5.83 46.94
N LYS A 39 26.55 5.62 48.20
CA LYS A 39 25.45 6.15 49.01
C LYS A 39 25.68 7.64 49.21
N VAL A 40 24.75 8.47 48.93
CA VAL A 40 24.57 9.79 49.52
C VAL A 40 23.10 10.00 49.81
N SER A 41 22.89 10.53 51.00
CA SER A 41 21.68 10.75 51.77
C SER A 41 20.84 11.91 51.24
N ASN A 42 19.50 11.78 51.51
CA ASN A 42 18.52 12.82 51.75
C ASN A 42 18.51 14.01 50.78
N GLU A 43 17.52 14.02 49.90
CA GLU A 43 16.96 15.28 49.40
C GLU A 43 15.43 15.18 49.39
N GLU A 44 14.80 16.27 49.77
CA GLU A 44 13.38 16.49 49.99
C GLU A 44 12.58 16.24 48.71
N GLU A 45 11.42 15.62 48.84
CA GLU A 45 10.41 15.48 47.78
C GLU A 45 9.91 16.87 47.37
N VAL A 46 10.40 17.38 46.26
CA VAL A 46 9.76 18.50 45.55
C VAL A 46 8.68 17.90 44.69
N GLU A 47 7.41 18.19 44.98
CA GLU A 47 6.29 17.87 44.12
C GLU A 47 6.50 18.59 42.76
N ASP A 48 6.87 17.82 41.74
CA ASP A 48 6.93 18.28 40.36
C ASP A 48 5.50 18.60 39.89
N GLU A 49 5.23 19.88 39.67
CA GLU A 49 4.08 20.30 38.87
C GLU A 49 4.09 19.58 37.50
N PRO A 50 2.93 19.19 36.94
CA PRO A 50 2.89 18.48 35.67
C PRO A 50 3.38 19.39 34.55
N GLY A 51 4.66 19.38 34.29
CA GLY A 51 5.29 20.05 33.17
C GLY A 51 4.67 19.58 31.88
N ILE A 52 4.22 20.50 31.02
CA ILE A 52 3.73 20.21 29.68
C ILE A 52 4.88 19.54 28.92
N ASP A 53 4.73 18.26 28.67
CA ASP A 53 5.69 17.48 27.88
C ASP A 53 5.67 17.93 26.41
N PHE A 54 6.48 18.94 26.11
CA PHE A 54 6.65 19.49 24.77
C PHE A 54 7.13 18.44 23.74
N SER A 55 7.71 17.32 24.19
CA SER A 55 8.12 16.24 23.28
C SER A 55 6.93 15.55 22.63
N LYS A 56 5.75 15.58 23.28
CA LYS A 56 4.50 15.04 22.71
C LYS A 56 3.89 15.96 21.65
N LEU A 57 4.20 17.26 21.68
CA LEU A 57 3.75 18.22 20.65
C LEU A 57 4.57 18.10 19.36
N PHE A 58 5.82 17.61 19.45
CA PHE A 58 6.73 17.44 18.32
C PHE A 58 7.04 15.97 18.03
N ARG A 59 6.14 15.03 18.37
CA ARG A 59 6.28 13.66 17.88
C ARG A 59 6.21 13.68 16.36
N ARG A 60 7.35 13.87 15.72
CA ARG A 60 7.59 13.35 14.37
C ARG A 60 7.26 11.87 14.41
N GLY A 61 6.49 11.38 13.42
CA GLY A 61 6.24 9.95 13.26
C GLY A 61 7.52 9.14 13.47
N SER A 62 7.38 7.88 13.91
CA SER A 62 8.56 7.04 14.14
C SER A 62 9.43 7.05 12.88
N PRO A 63 10.76 6.92 12.98
CA PRO A 63 11.67 6.88 11.83
C PRO A 63 11.33 5.80 10.78
N ASP A 64 10.47 4.85 11.14
CA ASP A 64 10.02 3.74 10.30
C ASP A 64 8.68 3.99 9.58
N ASP A 65 8.03 5.15 9.78
CA ASP A 65 6.79 5.49 9.07
C ASP A 65 7.12 6.14 7.71
N ASN A 66 7.09 5.33 6.64
CA ASN A 66 7.22 5.81 5.26
C ASN A 66 6.08 6.75 4.86
N SER A 67 4.95 6.70 5.57
CA SER A 67 3.76 7.51 5.34
C SER A 67 3.60 8.57 6.41
N TYR A 68 3.49 9.85 6.02
CA TYR A 68 3.43 10.99 6.95
C TYR A 68 2.46 12.07 6.47
N ILE A 69 2.11 13.02 7.36
CA ILE A 69 1.21 14.13 7.09
C ILE A 69 1.97 15.46 7.27
N THR A 70 1.76 16.37 6.33
CA THR A 70 2.18 17.77 6.43
C THR A 70 1.05 18.67 5.92
N ASP A 71 0.52 19.54 6.78
CA ASP A 71 -0.63 20.40 6.49
C ASP A 71 -1.86 19.60 6.03
N ASN A 72 -2.28 19.79 4.77
CA ASN A 72 -3.36 19.01 4.13
C ASN A 72 -2.84 17.93 3.17
N ASN A 73 -1.53 17.61 3.23
CA ASN A 73 -0.91 16.58 2.41
C ASN A 73 -0.67 15.32 3.23
N ILE A 74 -1.02 14.16 2.64
CA ILE A 74 -0.67 12.84 3.13
C ILE A 74 0.28 12.23 2.12
N TYR A 75 1.46 11.79 2.56
CA TYR A 75 2.43 11.08 1.73
C TYR A 75 2.35 9.60 2.04
N PHE A 76 1.89 8.82 1.07
CA PHE A 76 1.78 7.36 1.17
C PHE A 76 2.87 6.72 0.32
N ASN A 77 3.94 6.26 0.99
CA ASN A 77 5.14 5.70 0.37
C ASN A 77 5.33 4.23 0.78
N ASP A 78 4.26 3.44 0.73
CA ASP A 78 4.23 2.06 1.20
C ASP A 78 3.58 1.13 0.17
N ASP A 79 3.79 -0.18 0.34
CA ASP A 79 3.01 -1.20 -0.35
C ASP A 79 1.56 -1.23 0.17
N ILE A 80 0.65 -1.62 -0.70
CA ILE A 80 -0.79 -1.73 -0.37
C ILE A 80 -1.03 -3.01 0.43
N THR A 81 -1.05 -2.91 1.73
CA THR A 81 -1.42 -3.98 2.67
C THR A 81 -2.60 -3.56 3.53
N MET A 82 -3.23 -4.51 4.23
CA MET A 82 -4.28 -4.16 5.19
C MET A 82 -3.77 -3.25 6.31
N GLU A 83 -2.52 -3.43 6.73
CA GLU A 83 -1.90 -2.62 7.78
C GLU A 83 -1.66 -1.19 7.32
N THR A 84 -0.98 -1.01 6.17
CA THR A 84 -0.65 0.33 5.62
C THR A 84 -1.91 1.10 5.26
N ILE A 85 -2.93 0.43 4.69
CA ILE A 85 -4.23 1.05 4.40
C ILE A 85 -5.02 1.38 5.67
N ASN A 86 -4.91 0.60 6.75
CA ASN A 86 -5.51 0.99 8.03
C ASN A 86 -4.90 2.29 8.57
N LYS A 87 -3.58 2.45 8.47
CA LYS A 87 -2.87 3.70 8.84
C LYS A 87 -3.35 4.85 7.95
N LEU A 88 -3.35 4.68 6.63
CA LEU A 88 -3.82 5.68 5.68
C LEU A 88 -5.27 6.11 5.97
N ASN A 89 -6.19 5.17 6.14
CA ASN A 89 -7.59 5.47 6.41
C ASN A 89 -7.78 6.23 7.74
N LYS A 90 -6.97 5.93 8.76
CA LYS A 90 -6.96 6.68 10.02
C LYS A 90 -6.47 8.12 9.82
N GLN A 91 -5.41 8.31 9.03
CA GLN A 91 -4.88 9.62 8.67
C GLN A 91 -5.90 10.45 7.87
N LEU A 92 -6.51 9.86 6.85
CA LEU A 92 -7.54 10.48 6.02
C LEU A 92 -8.73 10.97 6.87
N ARG A 93 -9.30 10.11 7.72
CA ARG A 93 -10.43 10.47 8.60
C ARG A 93 -10.08 11.55 9.62
N SER A 94 -8.88 11.47 10.20
CA SER A 94 -8.39 12.48 11.16
C SER A 94 -8.24 13.84 10.50
N LEU A 95 -7.66 13.86 9.30
CA LEU A 95 -7.45 15.11 8.55
C LEU A 95 -8.77 15.70 8.04
N ASP A 96 -9.68 14.85 7.52
CA ASP A 96 -11.04 15.26 7.13
C ASP A 96 -11.79 15.96 8.27
N ALA A 97 -11.77 15.35 9.46
CA ALA A 97 -12.42 15.94 10.65
C ALA A 97 -11.79 17.29 11.03
N LYS A 98 -10.46 17.37 11.04
CA LYS A 98 -9.71 18.60 11.35
C LYS A 98 -10.03 19.72 10.35
N LEU A 99 -9.91 19.45 9.05
CA LEU A 99 -10.09 20.44 7.99
C LEU A 99 -11.55 20.91 7.93
N THR A 100 -12.50 20.00 8.08
CA THR A 100 -13.93 20.35 8.10
C THR A 100 -14.29 21.22 9.32
N THR A 101 -13.76 20.89 10.51
CA THR A 101 -13.98 21.70 11.70
C THR A 101 -13.40 23.10 11.54
N MET A 102 -12.18 23.20 11.01
CA MET A 102 -11.53 24.49 10.72
C MET A 102 -12.35 25.32 9.72
N ALA A 103 -12.79 24.70 8.62
CA ALA A 103 -13.58 25.35 7.60
C ALA A 103 -14.92 25.90 8.14
N ASN A 104 -15.62 25.10 8.95
CA ASN A 104 -16.86 25.51 9.59
C ASN A 104 -16.63 26.71 10.54
N ASN A 105 -15.54 26.70 11.33
CA ASN A 105 -15.24 27.81 12.25
C ASN A 105 -14.90 29.12 11.50
N LEU A 106 -14.30 29.01 10.32
CA LEU A 106 -13.93 30.15 9.48
C LEU A 106 -15.00 30.53 8.45
N ASN A 107 -16.10 29.77 8.36
CA ASN A 107 -17.15 29.92 7.35
C ASN A 107 -16.59 29.94 5.92
N ILE A 108 -15.72 29.00 5.59
CA ILE A 108 -15.11 28.77 4.25
C ILE A 108 -15.32 27.32 3.83
N ASP A 109 -15.09 27.03 2.55
CA ASP A 109 -15.04 25.66 2.06
C ASP A 109 -13.83 24.90 2.63
N ALA A 110 -14.03 23.61 2.96
CA ALA A 110 -12.95 22.78 3.43
C ALA A 110 -11.92 22.55 2.32
N PRO A 111 -10.63 22.79 2.59
CA PRO A 111 -9.59 22.51 1.61
C PRO A 111 -9.50 21.01 1.30
N ALA A 112 -9.13 20.68 0.06
CA ALA A 112 -8.96 19.30 -0.34
C ALA A 112 -7.77 18.65 0.40
N ILE A 113 -7.91 17.37 0.71
CA ILE A 113 -6.78 16.54 1.16
C ILE A 113 -5.98 16.14 -0.08
N ARG A 114 -4.68 16.36 -0.05
CA ARG A 114 -3.75 15.99 -1.12
C ARG A 114 -3.07 14.66 -0.75
N LEU A 115 -3.41 13.60 -1.47
CA LEU A 115 -2.85 12.27 -1.25
C LEU A 115 -1.74 12.01 -2.27
N HIS A 116 -0.49 12.10 -1.83
CA HIS A 116 0.70 11.75 -2.60
C HIS A 116 0.92 10.25 -2.52
N ILE A 117 1.13 9.61 -3.68
CA ILE A 117 1.20 8.16 -3.80
C ILE A 117 2.51 7.76 -4.47
N THR A 118 3.33 6.98 -3.75
CA THR A 118 4.48 6.23 -4.29
C THR A 118 4.36 4.80 -3.80
N SER A 119 3.98 3.86 -4.68
CA SER A 119 3.69 2.47 -4.27
C SER A 119 3.79 1.50 -5.44
N ASN A 120 4.36 0.32 -5.19
CA ASN A 120 4.35 -0.80 -6.13
C ASN A 120 3.00 -1.53 -6.20
N GLY A 121 2.02 -1.14 -5.37
CA GLY A 121 0.73 -1.81 -5.29
C GLY A 121 0.68 -2.85 -4.17
N GLY A 122 -0.08 -3.92 -4.37
CA GLY A 122 -0.26 -5.00 -3.40
C GLY A 122 -1.70 -5.51 -3.34
N SER A 123 -2.27 -5.62 -2.15
CA SER A 123 -3.60 -6.20 -1.94
C SER A 123 -4.73 -5.37 -2.56
N VAL A 124 -5.45 -5.95 -3.51
CA VAL A 124 -6.64 -5.34 -4.15
C VAL A 124 -7.75 -5.08 -3.13
N LEU A 125 -7.98 -6.01 -2.19
CA LEU A 125 -9.01 -5.83 -1.17
C LEU A 125 -8.68 -4.68 -0.20
N ALA A 126 -7.39 -4.46 0.08
CA ALA A 126 -6.95 -3.31 0.84
C ALA A 126 -7.15 -2.01 0.05
N ALA A 127 -6.87 -2.01 -1.27
CA ALA A 127 -7.14 -0.85 -2.13
C ALA A 127 -8.64 -0.50 -2.17
N PHE A 128 -9.54 -1.48 -2.33
CA PHE A 128 -10.98 -1.24 -2.25
C PHE A 128 -11.39 -0.59 -0.92
N ARG A 129 -10.76 -1.01 0.19
CA ARG A 129 -11.01 -0.40 1.50
C ARG A 129 -10.56 1.06 1.57
N ALA A 130 -9.42 1.42 0.95
CA ALA A 130 -8.96 2.79 0.85
C ALA A 130 -9.93 3.63 0.01
N ILE A 131 -10.34 3.14 -1.17
CA ILE A 131 -11.28 3.80 -2.06
C ILE A 131 -12.62 4.07 -1.36
N ASN A 132 -13.17 3.07 -0.67
CA ASN A 132 -14.41 3.23 0.11
C ASN A 132 -14.25 4.27 1.23
N CYS A 133 -13.09 4.34 1.87
CA CYS A 133 -12.79 5.37 2.85
C CYS A 133 -12.77 6.75 2.18
N MET A 134 -12.03 6.93 1.10
CA MET A 134 -11.95 8.20 0.35
C MET A 134 -13.35 8.70 -0.07
N LYS A 135 -14.18 7.82 -0.62
CA LYS A 135 -15.58 8.14 -1.03
C LYS A 135 -16.49 8.52 0.14
N SER A 136 -16.15 8.17 1.39
CA SER A 136 -16.95 8.50 2.59
C SER A 136 -16.57 9.81 3.27
N LEU A 137 -15.50 10.48 2.82
CA LEU A 137 -15.02 11.72 3.40
C LEU A 137 -15.80 12.93 2.91
N ARG A 138 -15.77 14.02 3.68
CA ARG A 138 -16.41 15.31 3.34
C ARG A 138 -15.47 16.18 2.50
N CYS A 139 -14.18 16.17 2.82
CA CYS A 139 -13.16 16.84 2.03
C CYS A 139 -12.98 16.15 0.69
N GLN A 140 -12.76 16.91 -0.37
CA GLN A 140 -12.30 16.35 -1.63
C GLN A 140 -10.91 15.73 -1.47
N ILE A 141 -10.65 14.65 -2.20
CA ILE A 141 -9.35 14.02 -2.25
C ILE A 141 -8.71 14.30 -3.60
N HIS A 142 -7.57 15.00 -3.58
CA HIS A 142 -6.75 15.19 -4.78
C HIS A 142 -5.58 14.19 -4.70
N THR A 143 -5.52 13.27 -5.64
CA THR A 143 -4.43 12.28 -5.71
C THR A 143 -3.28 12.80 -6.57
N ILE A 144 -2.06 12.55 -6.14
CA ILE A 144 -0.83 12.94 -6.83
C ILE A 144 0.08 11.70 -6.93
N VAL A 145 0.38 11.25 -8.14
CA VAL A 145 1.42 10.23 -8.34
C VAL A 145 2.78 10.90 -8.20
N ASP A 146 3.48 10.55 -7.11
CA ASP A 146 4.71 11.24 -6.68
C ASP A 146 5.94 10.35 -6.85
N GLY A 147 6.15 9.86 -8.07
CA GLY A 147 7.21 8.96 -8.48
C GLY A 147 6.67 7.75 -9.22
N TYR A 148 6.05 6.82 -8.53
CA TYR A 148 5.55 5.60 -9.13
C TYR A 148 4.25 5.11 -8.47
N ALA A 149 3.27 4.75 -9.30
CA ALA A 149 2.07 4.07 -8.83
C ALA A 149 1.79 2.85 -9.70
N ALA A 150 1.81 1.65 -9.12
CA ALA A 150 1.59 0.42 -9.83
C ALA A 150 0.43 -0.40 -9.26
N SER A 151 -0.24 -1.18 -10.13
CA SER A 151 -1.20 -2.19 -9.71
C SER A 151 -2.31 -1.60 -8.82
N ALA A 152 -2.52 -2.15 -7.61
CA ALA A 152 -3.53 -1.69 -6.67
C ALA A 152 -3.40 -0.20 -6.28
N ALA A 153 -2.20 0.40 -6.35
CA ALA A 153 -2.00 1.82 -6.06
C ALA A 153 -2.62 2.73 -7.13
N THR A 154 -2.63 2.30 -8.40
CA THR A 154 -3.28 3.05 -9.47
C THR A 154 -4.80 3.11 -9.31
N MET A 155 -5.41 2.07 -8.73
CA MET A 155 -6.84 2.06 -8.42
C MET A 155 -7.20 3.14 -7.39
N ILE A 156 -6.35 3.35 -6.37
CA ILE A 156 -6.52 4.43 -5.39
C ILE A 156 -6.34 5.79 -6.08
N SER A 157 -5.29 5.91 -6.91
CA SER A 157 -4.96 7.14 -7.62
C SER A 157 -6.11 7.62 -8.53
N VAL A 158 -6.71 6.73 -9.33
CA VAL A 158 -7.78 7.12 -10.28
C VAL A 158 -9.09 7.52 -9.60
N CYS A 159 -9.28 7.16 -8.32
CA CYS A 159 -10.48 7.50 -7.55
C CYS A 159 -10.42 8.88 -6.87
N GLY A 160 -9.39 9.68 -7.08
CA GLY A 160 -9.34 11.07 -6.61
C GLY A 160 -10.33 11.99 -7.30
N ASN A 161 -10.81 13.04 -6.60
CA ASN A 161 -11.67 14.07 -7.18
C ASN A 161 -10.93 14.92 -8.24
N LYS A 162 -9.62 15.14 -8.03
CA LYS A 162 -8.65 15.62 -9.02
C LYS A 162 -7.44 14.73 -8.93
N ARG A 163 -6.83 14.44 -10.08
CA ARG A 163 -5.77 13.45 -10.21
C ARG A 163 -4.57 14.08 -10.91
N TYR A 164 -3.45 14.10 -10.22
CA TYR A 164 -2.22 14.69 -10.71
C TYR A 164 -1.11 13.66 -10.83
N ILE A 165 -0.11 13.97 -11.63
CA ILE A 165 1.11 13.19 -11.77
C ILE A 165 2.31 14.13 -11.83
N ASN A 166 3.40 13.81 -11.15
CA ASN A 166 4.65 14.56 -11.27
C ASN A 166 5.35 14.27 -12.60
N LYS A 167 6.09 15.23 -13.13
CA LYS A 167 6.69 15.19 -14.46
C LYS A 167 7.51 13.94 -14.78
N TYR A 168 8.19 13.37 -13.80
CA TYR A 168 9.05 12.19 -13.96
C TYR A 168 8.49 10.94 -13.31
N SER A 169 7.17 10.90 -13.13
CA SER A 169 6.46 9.76 -12.55
C SER A 169 5.91 8.85 -13.62
N ASN A 170 5.71 7.58 -13.25
CA ASN A 170 5.12 6.58 -14.11
C ASN A 170 4.00 5.83 -13.41
N MET A 171 3.10 5.23 -14.19
CA MET A 171 2.05 4.36 -13.68
C MET A 171 2.07 3.02 -14.42
N LEU A 172 1.78 1.93 -13.69
CA LEU A 172 1.64 0.59 -14.25
C LEU A 172 0.29 0.00 -13.89
N ILE A 173 -0.52 -0.34 -14.89
CA ILE A 173 -1.73 -1.14 -14.71
C ILE A 173 -1.53 -2.53 -15.31
N HIS A 174 -1.94 -3.57 -14.58
CA HIS A 174 -1.87 -4.96 -15.04
C HIS A 174 -2.98 -5.80 -14.43
N GLU A 175 -3.17 -7.02 -14.92
CA GLU A 175 -4.18 -7.92 -14.37
C GLU A 175 -3.83 -8.45 -12.97
N LEU A 176 -4.87 -8.91 -12.26
CA LEU A 176 -4.72 -9.51 -10.95
C LEU A 176 -3.80 -10.73 -11.00
N ARG A 177 -2.88 -10.81 -10.04
CA ARG A 177 -2.01 -11.98 -9.84
C ARG A 177 -2.40 -12.69 -8.54
N SER A 178 -2.47 -14.01 -8.60
CA SER A 178 -2.63 -14.87 -7.43
C SER A 178 -1.58 -15.95 -7.45
N ALA A 179 -1.19 -16.42 -6.28
CA ALA A 179 -0.33 -17.58 -6.11
C ALA A 179 -1.14 -18.66 -5.38
N THR A 180 -1.48 -19.74 -6.08
CA THR A 180 -2.08 -20.91 -5.48
C THR A 180 -1.00 -21.95 -5.20
N SER A 181 -1.00 -22.52 -4.00
CA SER A 181 -0.20 -23.69 -3.65
C SER A 181 -1.16 -24.86 -3.40
N TRP A 182 -0.70 -26.03 -3.06
CA TRP A 182 -1.44 -27.25 -2.72
C TRP A 182 -2.93 -27.04 -2.42
N SER A 183 -3.77 -27.15 -3.46
CA SER A 183 -5.22 -26.94 -3.36
C SER A 183 -5.97 -28.08 -4.04
N ARG A 184 -7.17 -28.38 -3.59
CA ARG A 184 -8.08 -29.31 -4.27
C ARG A 184 -8.57 -28.66 -5.58
N MET A 185 -8.93 -29.47 -6.57
CA MET A 185 -9.43 -28.98 -7.85
C MET A 185 -10.61 -28.02 -7.69
N SER A 186 -11.56 -28.34 -6.81
CA SER A 186 -12.71 -27.48 -6.52
C SER A 186 -12.32 -26.13 -5.92
N GLU A 187 -11.28 -26.09 -5.08
CA GLU A 187 -10.77 -24.83 -4.49
C GLU A 187 -10.12 -23.95 -5.56
N ILE A 188 -9.46 -24.56 -6.55
CA ILE A 188 -8.88 -23.83 -7.69
C ILE A 188 -9.99 -23.24 -8.56
N GLU A 189 -11.06 -24.00 -8.82
CA GLU A 189 -12.22 -23.53 -9.59
C GLU A 189 -12.90 -22.35 -8.89
N ASP A 190 -13.15 -22.44 -7.59
CA ASP A 190 -13.71 -21.36 -6.76
C ASP A 190 -12.80 -20.12 -6.77
N GLU A 191 -11.48 -20.30 -6.63
CA GLU A 191 -10.51 -19.19 -6.67
C GLU A 191 -10.53 -18.47 -8.02
N VAL A 192 -10.57 -19.22 -9.14
CA VAL A 192 -10.67 -18.66 -10.49
C VAL A 192 -11.96 -17.86 -10.65
N GLU A 193 -13.08 -18.33 -10.11
CA GLU A 193 -14.35 -17.58 -10.16
C GLU A 193 -14.27 -16.29 -9.33
N ASN A 194 -13.71 -16.36 -8.13
CA ASN A 194 -13.52 -15.21 -7.27
C ASN A 194 -12.58 -14.17 -7.91
N MET A 195 -11.46 -14.61 -8.50
CA MET A 195 -10.56 -13.73 -9.24
C MET A 195 -11.23 -13.02 -10.41
N LYS A 196 -12.10 -13.71 -11.16
CA LYS A 196 -12.88 -13.07 -12.24
C LYS A 196 -13.79 -11.96 -11.71
N LYS A 197 -14.50 -12.21 -10.60
CA LYS A 197 -15.37 -11.21 -9.96
C LYS A 197 -14.56 -9.97 -9.51
N ILE A 198 -13.41 -10.19 -8.85
CA ILE A 198 -12.52 -9.10 -8.44
C ILE A 198 -11.98 -8.36 -9.66
N MET A 199 -11.62 -9.08 -10.72
CA MET A 199 -11.11 -8.48 -11.95
C MET A 199 -12.15 -7.62 -12.66
N ASP A 200 -13.42 -8.01 -12.62
CA ASP A 200 -14.51 -7.20 -13.15
C ASP A 200 -14.71 -5.92 -12.31
N GLN A 201 -14.65 -5.98 -10.98
CA GLN A 201 -14.69 -4.79 -10.11
C GLN A 201 -13.51 -3.84 -10.39
N ILE A 202 -12.30 -4.37 -10.60
CA ILE A 202 -11.13 -3.57 -10.99
C ILE A 202 -11.40 -2.83 -12.30
N LYS A 203 -11.89 -3.53 -13.32
CA LYS A 203 -12.22 -2.93 -14.61
C LYS A 203 -13.31 -1.85 -14.49
N ASP A 204 -14.31 -2.09 -13.67
CA ASP A 204 -15.39 -1.12 -13.45
C ASP A 204 -14.84 0.18 -12.85
N ILE A 205 -13.89 0.11 -11.90
CA ILE A 205 -13.21 1.29 -11.36
C ILE A 205 -12.50 2.07 -12.48
N TYR A 206 -11.71 1.41 -13.33
CA TYR A 206 -11.03 2.13 -14.41
C TYR A 206 -11.98 2.71 -15.44
N ILE A 207 -13.07 2.00 -15.81
CA ILE A 207 -14.06 2.48 -16.75
C ILE A 207 -14.80 3.71 -16.19
N GLU A 208 -15.13 3.70 -14.89
CA GLU A 208 -15.82 4.81 -14.23
C GLU A 208 -14.94 6.07 -14.17
N HIS A 209 -13.62 5.90 -14.00
CA HIS A 209 -12.71 7.00 -13.69
C HIS A 209 -11.72 7.38 -14.79
N THR A 210 -11.71 6.69 -15.94
CA THR A 210 -10.76 6.93 -17.03
C THR A 210 -11.46 7.01 -18.39
N ASN A 211 -10.70 7.31 -19.44
CA ASN A 211 -11.19 7.32 -20.82
C ASN A 211 -11.10 5.93 -21.51
N LEU A 212 -10.72 4.89 -20.75
CA LEU A 212 -10.48 3.56 -21.31
C LEU A 212 -11.77 2.77 -21.45
N SER A 213 -12.01 2.22 -22.63
CA SER A 213 -13.07 1.24 -22.84
C SER A 213 -12.71 -0.12 -22.25
N ARG A 214 -13.73 -0.95 -21.93
CA ARG A 214 -13.51 -2.32 -21.45
C ARG A 214 -12.67 -3.15 -22.42
N SER A 215 -12.81 -2.93 -23.74
CA SER A 215 -12.01 -3.64 -24.75
C SER A 215 -10.54 -3.26 -24.70
N GLU A 216 -10.23 -1.97 -24.54
CA GLU A 216 -8.85 -1.48 -24.39
C GLU A 216 -8.23 -1.99 -23.09
N LEU A 217 -8.95 -1.91 -21.96
CA LEU A 217 -8.51 -2.43 -20.67
C LEU A 217 -8.15 -3.92 -20.76
N ASN A 218 -8.98 -4.74 -21.41
CA ASN A 218 -8.70 -6.17 -21.57
C ASN A 218 -7.40 -6.47 -22.34
N LYS A 219 -6.95 -5.56 -23.22
CA LYS A 219 -5.68 -5.67 -23.94
C LYS A 219 -4.52 -5.14 -23.09
N LEU A 220 -4.72 -4.03 -22.42
CA LEU A 220 -3.69 -3.32 -21.66
C LEU A 220 -3.31 -4.07 -20.39
N LEU A 221 -4.30 -4.58 -19.65
CA LEU A 221 -4.09 -5.32 -18.40
C LEU A 221 -3.23 -6.59 -18.57
N LYS A 222 -3.16 -7.15 -19.78
CA LYS A 222 -2.32 -8.32 -20.10
C LYS A 222 -0.84 -7.97 -20.29
N ARG A 223 -0.47 -6.70 -20.16
CA ARG A 223 0.88 -6.21 -20.44
C ARG A 223 1.43 -5.46 -19.25
N ASP A 224 2.64 -5.79 -18.84
CA ASP A 224 3.38 -5.08 -17.81
C ASP A 224 4.25 -4.00 -18.49
N ILE A 225 3.64 -2.85 -18.81
CA ILE A 225 4.33 -1.72 -19.44
C ILE A 225 4.05 -0.47 -18.60
N ASP A 226 5.14 0.18 -18.18
CA ASP A 226 5.05 1.47 -17.51
C ASP A 226 4.53 2.55 -18.46
N TRP A 227 3.64 3.37 -17.96
CA TRP A 227 3.07 4.48 -18.69
C TRP A 227 3.66 5.77 -18.19
N ASP A 228 4.19 6.53 -19.11
CA ASP A 228 4.66 7.88 -18.87
C ASP A 228 3.50 8.87 -18.65
N VAL A 229 3.86 10.09 -18.33
CA VAL A 229 2.91 11.17 -18.02
C VAL A 229 1.93 11.42 -19.17
N GLU A 230 2.43 11.45 -20.42
CA GLU A 230 1.59 11.73 -21.59
C GLU A 230 0.55 10.65 -21.79
N LYS A 231 0.95 9.39 -21.68
CA LYS A 231 0.05 8.24 -21.79
C LYS A 231 -0.97 8.20 -20.66
N CYS A 232 -0.58 8.55 -19.43
CA CYS A 232 -1.47 8.62 -18.27
C CYS A 232 -2.56 9.69 -18.47
N ILE A 233 -2.19 10.87 -18.99
CA ILE A 233 -3.16 11.95 -19.27
C ILE A 233 -4.09 11.56 -20.42
N GLN A 234 -3.56 11.06 -21.55
CA GLN A 234 -4.36 10.64 -22.71
C GLN A 234 -5.40 9.58 -22.35
N SER A 235 -5.04 8.66 -21.48
CA SER A 235 -5.91 7.57 -21.05
C SER A 235 -6.88 7.99 -19.92
N GLY A 236 -6.73 9.18 -19.37
CA GLY A 236 -7.54 9.68 -18.26
C GLY A 236 -7.22 9.01 -16.93
N LEU A 237 -6.05 8.39 -16.77
CA LEU A 237 -5.59 7.91 -15.45
C LEU A 237 -5.34 9.09 -14.51
N VAL A 238 -4.88 10.21 -15.06
CA VAL A 238 -4.70 11.48 -14.35
C VAL A 238 -5.26 12.62 -15.20
N ASP A 239 -5.55 13.75 -14.56
CA ASP A 239 -6.14 14.91 -15.22
C ASP A 239 -5.05 15.85 -15.77
N SER A 240 -3.92 16.01 -15.06
CA SER A 240 -2.81 16.89 -15.46
C SER A 240 -1.53 16.61 -14.69
N VAL A 241 -0.45 17.23 -15.15
CA VAL A 241 0.80 17.33 -14.37
C VAL A 241 0.55 18.21 -13.14
N THR A 242 1.25 17.90 -12.04
CA THR A 242 1.23 18.72 -10.82
C THR A 242 1.67 20.16 -11.15
N PRO A 243 0.92 21.17 -10.69
CA PRO A 243 1.24 22.59 -10.90
C PRO A 243 2.60 22.99 -10.32
#